data_c21d4e340aff78035556fa3540b8d02f
#
_entry.id   c21d4e340aff78035556fa3540b8d02f
#
_cell.length_a   1.000
_cell.length_b   1.000
_cell.length_c   1.000
_cell.angle_alpha   90.00
_cell.angle_beta   90.00
_cell.angle_gamma   90.00
#
_symmetry.space_group_name_H-M   'P 1'
#
loop_
_entity.id
_entity.type
_entity.pdbx_description
1 polymer ?
#
loop_
_entity_poly.entity_id
_entity_poly.type
_entity_poly.pdbx_seq_one_letter_code
_entity_poly.pdbx_strand_id
1 'polypeptide(L)'
;MLFIAFNSAANLSGQALKNDGFDGLGFFTMATLYLFFSFCSFFSSGIVNSLGAKWSLIVGGLCYSLWVLCFLPPAFYPLHKDDPDPSFIFNKTFITFLSLFSAAVNGFGAGVLWVAQGKYVAECATDANKGFFFGYFWAFFMASQVLGNLIAALILGRLAQSTYYVVMSIVAFSGTAIFLFLRKPVKGIEDLQPILEGLKGDSYGAVSIDKSKEEKIVQKNADEPNVEDSISLIRQEELVK
;
A
#
# COMPACT_ATOMS: atom_id res chain seq x y z
N MET A 1 4.37 -9.12 1.25
CA MET A 1 5.02 -9.29 -0.07
C MET A 1 5.63 -7.97 -0.57
N LEU A 2 4.85 -6.90 -0.81
CA LEU A 2 5.40 -5.62 -1.30
C LEU A 2 6.60 -5.13 -0.48
N PHE A 3 6.46 -5.06 0.85
CA PHE A 3 7.53 -4.60 1.74
C PHE A 3 8.69 -5.59 1.92
N ILE A 4 8.51 -6.87 1.62
CA ILE A 4 9.63 -7.83 1.53
C ILE A 4 10.59 -7.37 0.44
N ALA A 5 10.08 -7.05 -0.73
CA ALA A 5 10.89 -6.61 -1.86
C ALA A 5 11.47 -5.20 -1.62
N PHE A 6 10.63 -4.25 -1.21
CA PHE A 6 11.06 -2.87 -1.02
C PHE A 6 12.13 -2.73 0.07
N ASN A 7 11.89 -3.24 1.28
CA ASN A 7 12.83 -3.10 2.40
C ASN A 7 14.18 -3.73 2.10
N SER A 8 14.16 -4.91 1.47
CA SER A 8 15.37 -5.62 1.07
C SER A 8 16.15 -4.83 0.00
N ALA A 9 15.47 -4.34 -1.05
CA ALA A 9 16.09 -3.53 -2.09
C ALA A 9 16.64 -2.20 -1.54
N ALA A 10 15.90 -1.54 -0.65
CA ALA A 10 16.31 -0.29 -0.02
C ALA A 10 17.58 -0.46 0.83
N ASN A 11 17.63 -1.53 1.64
CA ASN A 11 18.81 -1.83 2.48
C ASN A 11 20.06 -2.11 1.64
N LEU A 12 19.89 -2.71 0.48
CA LEU A 12 21.02 -3.08 -0.41
C LEU A 12 21.37 -1.99 -1.43
N SER A 13 20.50 -1.00 -1.65
CA SER A 13 20.62 -0.03 -2.74
C SER A 13 21.97 0.70 -2.77
N GLY A 14 22.47 1.12 -1.60
CA GLY A 14 23.74 1.81 -1.50
C GLY A 14 24.94 0.96 -1.95
N GLN A 15 25.01 -0.28 -1.45
CA GLN A 15 26.10 -1.20 -1.79
C GLN A 15 25.95 -1.73 -3.23
N ALA A 16 24.74 -2.05 -3.64
CA ALA A 16 24.44 -2.56 -4.98
C ALA A 16 24.87 -1.55 -6.05
N LEU A 17 24.38 -0.32 -5.98
CA LEU A 17 24.72 0.74 -6.94
C LEU A 17 26.21 1.08 -6.93
N LYS A 18 26.87 1.04 -5.75
CA LYS A 18 28.32 1.24 -5.67
C LYS A 18 29.07 0.13 -6.40
N ASN A 19 28.69 -1.12 -6.22
CA ASN A 19 29.31 -2.27 -6.91
C ASN A 19 29.13 -2.20 -8.43
N ASP A 20 28.00 -1.65 -8.89
CA ASP A 20 27.68 -1.45 -10.31
C ASP A 20 28.37 -0.22 -10.93
N GLY A 21 29.16 0.52 -10.16
CA GLY A 21 29.93 1.69 -10.62
C GLY A 21 29.18 3.02 -10.54
N PHE A 22 28.15 3.11 -9.70
CA PHE A 22 27.37 4.33 -9.42
C PHE A 22 27.62 4.82 -7.99
N ASP A 23 28.85 5.28 -7.72
CA ASP A 23 29.24 5.79 -6.40
C ASP A 23 28.32 6.91 -5.90
N GLY A 24 27.83 6.76 -4.66
CA GLY A 24 26.95 7.73 -4.00
C GLY A 24 25.48 7.74 -4.48
N LEU A 25 25.17 7.17 -5.66
CA LEU A 25 23.82 7.22 -6.21
C LEU A 25 22.78 6.58 -5.26
N GLY A 26 23.13 5.51 -4.55
CA GLY A 26 22.25 4.88 -3.59
C GLY A 26 21.82 5.81 -2.46
N PHE A 27 22.72 6.66 -1.95
CA PHE A 27 22.37 7.68 -0.96
C PHE A 27 21.46 8.77 -1.54
N PHE A 28 21.76 9.22 -2.78
CA PHE A 28 20.93 10.23 -3.44
C PHE A 28 19.54 9.71 -3.76
N THR A 29 19.37 8.45 -4.16
CA THR A 29 18.05 7.86 -4.37
C THR A 29 17.25 7.79 -3.07
N MET A 30 17.87 7.37 -1.96
CA MET A 30 17.21 7.37 -0.65
C MET A 30 16.85 8.79 -0.18
N ALA A 31 17.78 9.73 -0.30
CA ALA A 31 17.53 11.13 0.05
C ALA A 31 16.36 11.72 -0.76
N THR A 32 16.35 11.48 -2.08
CA THR A 32 15.28 11.91 -2.97
C THR A 32 13.94 11.27 -2.58
N LEU A 33 13.92 9.97 -2.32
CA LEU A 33 12.72 9.25 -1.89
C LEU A 33 12.12 9.88 -0.63
N TYR A 34 12.92 10.05 0.43
CA TYR A 34 12.43 10.60 1.69
C TYR A 34 12.06 12.09 1.61
N LEU A 35 12.75 12.87 0.76
CA LEU A 35 12.39 14.25 0.49
C LEU A 35 10.99 14.34 -0.13
N PHE A 36 10.74 13.59 -1.19
CA PHE A 36 9.43 13.55 -1.84
C PHE A 36 8.36 12.92 -0.97
N PHE A 37 8.69 11.90 -0.18
CA PHE A 37 7.79 11.32 0.81
C PHE A 37 7.33 12.35 1.83
N SER A 38 8.26 13.11 2.41
CA SER A 38 7.94 14.16 3.39
C SER A 38 7.05 15.23 2.77
N PHE A 39 7.44 15.75 1.60
CA PHE A 39 6.68 16.78 0.91
C PHE A 39 5.27 16.32 0.53
N CYS A 40 5.15 15.14 -0.07
CA CYS A 40 3.86 14.62 -0.53
C CYS A 40 2.93 14.19 0.61
N SER A 41 3.47 13.87 1.79
CA SER A 41 2.66 13.52 2.97
C SER A 41 1.70 14.63 3.38
N PHE A 42 2.04 15.90 3.14
CA PHE A 42 1.15 17.04 3.43
C PHE A 42 -0.15 17.00 2.59
N PHE A 43 -0.09 16.48 1.38
CA PHE A 43 -1.22 16.44 0.45
C PHE A 43 -1.91 15.07 0.39
N SER A 44 -1.29 14.05 0.98
CA SER A 44 -1.72 12.65 0.87
C SER A 44 -3.12 12.41 1.40
N SER A 45 -3.53 13.09 2.48
CA SER A 45 -4.88 12.95 3.03
C SER A 45 -5.96 13.40 2.04
N GLY A 46 -5.73 14.50 1.32
CA GLY A 46 -6.64 14.97 0.26
C GLY A 46 -6.75 13.95 -0.88
N ILE A 47 -5.60 13.41 -1.32
CA ILE A 47 -5.55 12.39 -2.38
C ILE A 47 -6.30 11.12 -1.96
N VAL A 48 -6.03 10.61 -0.75
CA VAL A 48 -6.65 9.40 -0.23
C VAL A 48 -8.17 9.58 -0.02
N ASN A 49 -8.62 10.76 0.36
CA ASN A 49 -10.04 11.04 0.48
C ASN A 49 -10.74 11.11 -0.88
N SER A 50 -10.06 11.57 -1.91
CA SER A 50 -10.59 11.65 -3.27
C SER A 50 -10.62 10.30 -3.99
N LEU A 51 -9.52 9.53 -3.91
CA LEU A 51 -9.37 8.23 -4.59
C LEU A 51 -9.98 7.05 -3.80
N GLY A 52 -10.12 7.21 -2.48
CA GLY A 52 -10.44 6.12 -1.56
C GLY A 52 -9.22 5.27 -1.20
N ALA A 53 -9.30 4.58 -0.05
CA ALA A 53 -8.17 3.83 0.50
C ALA A 53 -7.66 2.74 -0.44
N LYS A 54 -8.55 1.95 -1.05
CA LYS A 54 -8.18 0.86 -1.96
C LYS A 54 -7.34 1.32 -3.15
N TRP A 55 -7.82 2.33 -3.90
CA TRP A 55 -7.11 2.82 -5.07
C TRP A 55 -5.79 3.51 -4.70
N SER A 56 -5.77 4.20 -3.58
CA SER A 56 -4.55 4.82 -3.05
C SER A 56 -3.49 3.78 -2.69
N LEU A 57 -3.88 2.63 -2.11
CA LEU A 57 -2.98 1.51 -1.86
C LEU A 57 -2.43 0.90 -3.15
N ILE A 58 -3.26 0.76 -4.19
CA ILE A 58 -2.83 0.23 -5.50
C ILE A 58 -1.84 1.18 -6.16
N VAL A 59 -2.16 2.48 -6.25
CA VAL A 59 -1.28 3.49 -6.85
C VAL A 59 0.05 3.57 -6.11
N GLY A 60 0.01 3.66 -4.78
CA GLY A 60 1.21 3.67 -3.97
C GLY A 60 2.03 2.38 -4.14
N GLY A 61 1.38 1.21 -4.12
CA GLY A 61 2.04 -0.08 -4.34
C GLY A 61 2.70 -0.19 -5.71
N LEU A 62 2.09 0.35 -6.77
CA LEU A 62 2.70 0.44 -8.10
C LEU A 62 3.96 1.31 -8.09
N CYS A 63 3.95 2.45 -7.40
CA CYS A 63 5.14 3.30 -7.27
C CYS A 63 6.30 2.55 -6.60
N TYR A 64 6.02 1.81 -5.53
CA TYR A 64 7.01 0.96 -4.86
C TYR A 64 7.55 -0.14 -5.79
N SER A 65 6.66 -0.82 -6.53
CA SER A 65 7.04 -1.91 -7.44
C SER A 65 7.89 -1.40 -8.59
N LEU A 66 7.53 -0.25 -9.17
CA LEU A 66 8.30 0.41 -10.23
C LEU A 66 9.68 0.84 -9.73
N TRP A 67 9.80 1.35 -8.51
CA TRP A 67 11.09 1.70 -7.94
C TRP A 67 12.01 0.49 -7.81
N VAL A 68 11.51 -0.67 -7.34
CA VAL A 68 12.30 -1.91 -7.28
C VAL A 68 12.71 -2.35 -8.69
N LEU A 69 11.82 -2.25 -9.67
CA LEU A 69 12.09 -2.60 -11.07
C LEU A 69 13.20 -1.72 -11.68
N CYS A 70 13.26 -0.43 -11.31
CA CYS A 70 14.26 0.51 -11.79
C CYS A 70 15.70 0.21 -11.33
N PHE A 71 15.92 -0.77 -10.46
CA PHE A 71 17.26 -1.29 -10.16
C PHE A 71 17.76 -2.33 -11.17
N LEU A 72 16.94 -2.79 -12.12
CA LEU A 72 17.41 -3.73 -13.17
C LEU A 72 18.44 -3.11 -14.12
N PRO A 73 18.24 -1.91 -14.70
CA PRO A 73 19.24 -1.31 -15.56
C PRO A 73 20.63 -1.16 -14.92
N PRO A 74 20.78 -0.60 -13.69
CA PRO A 74 22.09 -0.58 -13.05
C PRO A 74 22.65 -1.97 -12.76
N ALA A 75 21.82 -2.96 -12.39
CA ALA A 75 22.29 -4.31 -12.12
C ALA A 75 22.77 -5.07 -13.37
N PHE A 76 22.31 -4.69 -14.55
CA PHE A 76 22.80 -5.20 -15.83
C PHE A 76 23.91 -4.34 -16.46
N TYR A 77 24.12 -3.11 -15.98
CA TYR A 77 25.12 -2.18 -16.52
C TYR A 77 26.53 -2.78 -16.58
N PRO A 78 27.07 -3.49 -15.56
CA PRO A 78 28.39 -4.06 -15.61
C PRO A 78 28.62 -5.05 -16.75
N LEU A 79 27.56 -5.69 -17.24
CA LEU A 79 27.61 -6.65 -18.37
C LEU A 79 27.64 -5.98 -19.75
N HIS A 80 27.14 -4.73 -19.84
CA HIS A 80 26.96 -4.03 -21.12
C HIS A 80 27.80 -2.75 -21.25
N LYS A 81 28.56 -2.38 -20.21
CA LYS A 81 29.36 -1.12 -20.19
C LYS A 81 30.45 -1.07 -21.25
N ASP A 82 30.97 -2.25 -21.66
CA ASP A 82 32.08 -2.40 -22.61
C ASP A 82 31.59 -2.80 -24.02
N ASP A 83 30.26 -2.84 -24.24
CA ASP A 83 29.68 -3.14 -25.54
C ASP A 83 30.06 -2.02 -26.56
N PRO A 84 30.36 -2.38 -27.82
CA PRO A 84 30.72 -1.40 -28.84
C PRO A 84 29.59 -0.42 -29.18
N ASP A 85 28.35 -0.83 -29.03
CA ASP A 85 27.14 -0.03 -29.24
C ASP A 85 26.12 -0.28 -28.11
N PRO A 86 26.34 0.32 -26.92
CA PRO A 86 25.49 0.06 -25.79
C PRO A 86 24.10 0.66 -26.01
N SER A 87 23.07 -0.13 -25.73
CA SER A 87 21.69 0.36 -25.74
C SER A 87 21.54 1.59 -24.84
N PHE A 88 20.71 2.55 -25.24
CA PHE A 88 20.42 3.77 -24.49
C PHE A 88 20.05 3.50 -23.00
N ILE A 89 19.42 2.35 -22.72
CA ILE A 89 19.02 1.94 -21.36
C ILE A 89 20.25 1.75 -20.45
N PHE A 90 21.41 1.38 -21.00
CA PHE A 90 22.67 1.18 -20.27
C PHE A 90 23.57 2.42 -20.28
N ASN A 91 23.06 3.58 -20.71
CA ASN A 91 23.77 4.84 -20.55
C ASN A 91 23.80 5.26 -19.07
N LYS A 92 24.98 5.55 -18.54
CA LYS A 92 25.18 5.90 -17.12
C LYS A 92 24.35 7.11 -16.70
N THR A 93 24.24 8.12 -17.54
CA THR A 93 23.43 9.32 -17.27
C THR A 93 21.95 8.98 -17.22
N PHE A 94 21.47 8.14 -18.16
CA PHE A 94 20.09 7.70 -18.18
C PHE A 94 19.73 6.87 -16.94
N ILE A 95 20.59 5.94 -16.54
CA ILE A 95 20.40 5.13 -15.31
C ILE A 95 20.33 6.02 -14.07
N THR A 96 21.23 7.02 -13.99
CA THR A 96 21.23 7.97 -12.87
C THR A 96 19.93 8.76 -12.81
N PHE A 97 19.48 9.29 -13.96
CA PHE A 97 18.20 10.00 -14.04
C PHE A 97 17.02 9.09 -13.68
N LEU A 98 16.96 7.88 -14.23
CA LEU A 98 15.90 6.91 -13.99
C LEU A 98 15.82 6.54 -12.50
N SER A 99 16.98 6.31 -11.87
CA SER A 99 17.05 5.97 -10.44
C SER A 99 16.52 7.09 -9.54
N LEU A 100 16.92 8.34 -9.81
CA LEU A 100 16.44 9.50 -9.06
C LEU A 100 14.96 9.79 -9.33
N PHE A 101 14.53 9.72 -10.58
CA PHE A 101 13.14 9.93 -10.95
C PHE A 101 12.21 8.88 -10.33
N SER A 102 12.58 7.60 -10.39
CA SER A 102 11.82 6.53 -9.77
C SER A 102 11.77 6.66 -8.24
N ALA A 103 12.85 7.15 -7.61
CA ALA A 103 12.88 7.45 -6.19
C ALA A 103 11.91 8.58 -5.81
N ALA A 104 11.83 9.65 -6.61
CA ALA A 104 10.87 10.72 -6.42
C ALA A 104 9.42 10.23 -6.55
N VAL A 105 9.13 9.44 -7.60
CA VAL A 105 7.81 8.82 -7.82
C VAL A 105 7.45 7.88 -6.66
N ASN A 106 8.42 7.09 -6.19
CA ASN A 106 8.19 6.22 -5.04
C ASN A 106 7.96 7.00 -3.74
N GLY A 107 8.67 8.11 -3.52
CA GLY A 107 8.44 8.99 -2.38
C GLY A 107 7.01 9.53 -2.36
N PHE A 108 6.51 9.99 -3.52
CA PHE A 108 5.10 10.37 -3.67
C PHE A 108 4.16 9.21 -3.34
N GLY A 109 4.39 8.05 -3.97
CA GLY A 109 3.60 6.84 -3.73
C GLY A 109 3.61 6.40 -2.27
N ALA A 110 4.75 6.55 -1.58
CA ALA A 110 4.89 6.26 -0.16
C ALA A 110 3.98 7.15 0.69
N GLY A 111 3.98 8.48 0.47
CA GLY A 111 3.09 9.38 1.18
C GLY A 111 1.63 8.97 1.08
N VAL A 112 1.18 8.64 -0.13
CA VAL A 112 -0.20 8.21 -0.38
C VAL A 112 -0.49 6.83 0.25
N LEU A 113 0.41 5.87 0.09
CA LEU A 113 0.22 4.48 0.57
C LEU A 113 0.13 4.43 2.10
N TRP A 114 1.01 5.12 2.82
CA TRP A 114 1.02 5.09 4.27
C TRP A 114 -0.22 5.71 4.89
N VAL A 115 -0.71 6.82 4.33
CA VAL A 115 -1.98 7.44 4.76
C VAL A 115 -3.16 6.53 4.44
N ALA A 116 -3.19 5.93 3.24
CA ALA A 116 -4.24 5.00 2.85
C ALA A 116 -4.26 3.73 3.72
N GLN A 117 -3.08 3.21 4.05
CA GLN A 117 -2.94 2.04 4.94
C GLN A 117 -3.47 2.35 6.33
N GLY A 118 -3.08 3.50 6.90
CA GLY A 118 -3.56 3.92 8.22
C GLY A 118 -5.08 4.08 8.24
N LYS A 119 -5.66 4.72 7.21
CA LYS A 119 -7.11 4.87 7.04
C LYS A 119 -7.79 3.50 6.92
N TYR A 120 -7.31 2.62 6.05
CA TYR A 120 -7.90 1.30 5.84
C TYR A 120 -7.91 0.45 7.12
N VAL A 121 -6.78 0.42 7.85
CA VAL A 121 -6.70 -0.32 9.12
C VAL A 121 -7.64 0.28 10.18
N ALA A 122 -7.73 1.60 10.25
CA ALA A 122 -8.63 2.27 11.17
C ALA A 122 -10.11 1.99 10.86
N GLU A 123 -10.47 1.91 9.56
CA GLU A 123 -11.83 1.58 9.11
C GLU A 123 -12.18 0.09 9.33
N CYS A 124 -11.20 -0.81 9.39
CA CYS A 124 -11.39 -2.23 9.71
C CYS A 124 -11.50 -2.52 11.21
N ALA A 125 -11.26 -1.53 12.07
CA ALA A 125 -11.16 -1.70 13.51
C ALA A 125 -12.24 -0.89 14.23
N THR A 126 -12.66 -1.38 15.41
CA THR A 126 -13.45 -0.62 16.39
C THR A 126 -12.52 0.12 17.34
N ASP A 127 -13.01 1.09 18.10
CA ASP A 127 -12.20 1.82 19.06
C ASP A 127 -11.60 0.92 20.14
N ALA A 128 -12.29 -0.18 20.49
CA ALA A 128 -11.81 -1.15 21.46
C ALA A 128 -10.62 -2.00 20.95
N ASN A 129 -10.54 -2.31 19.65
CA ASN A 129 -9.53 -3.22 19.09
C ASN A 129 -8.54 -2.56 18.10
N LYS A 130 -8.64 -1.24 17.89
CA LYS A 130 -7.78 -0.48 16.97
C LYS A 130 -6.29 -0.70 17.22
N GLY A 131 -5.88 -0.70 18.50
CA GLY A 131 -4.49 -0.96 18.90
C GLY A 131 -4.00 -2.33 18.45
N PHE A 132 -4.85 -3.37 18.56
CA PHE A 132 -4.51 -4.72 18.09
C PHE A 132 -4.26 -4.77 16.59
N PHE A 133 -5.14 -4.17 15.75
CA PHE A 133 -4.99 -4.19 14.30
C PHE A 133 -3.75 -3.42 13.83
N PHE A 134 -3.44 -2.27 14.45
CA PHE A 134 -2.20 -1.55 14.16
C PHE A 134 -0.97 -2.35 14.61
N GLY A 135 -0.98 -2.95 15.80
CA GLY A 135 0.10 -3.82 16.28
C GLY A 135 0.33 -5.02 15.37
N TYR A 136 -0.74 -5.66 14.92
CA TYR A 136 -0.70 -6.77 13.96
C TYR A 136 -0.07 -6.35 12.63
N PHE A 137 -0.49 -5.21 12.07
CA PHE A 137 0.12 -4.66 10.86
C PHE A 137 1.63 -4.43 11.04
N TRP A 138 2.04 -3.77 12.13
CA TRP A 138 3.45 -3.48 12.40
C TRP A 138 4.28 -4.74 12.60
N ALA A 139 3.74 -5.77 13.25
CA ALA A 139 4.43 -7.06 13.41
C ALA A 139 4.75 -7.69 12.05
N PHE A 140 3.77 -7.74 11.13
CA PHE A 140 3.99 -8.24 9.76
C PHE A 140 4.91 -7.35 8.94
N PHE A 141 4.82 -6.02 9.12
CA PHE A 141 5.73 -5.09 8.45
C PHE A 141 7.18 -5.33 8.89
N MET A 142 7.45 -5.46 10.19
CA MET A 142 8.80 -5.75 10.71
C MET A 142 9.29 -7.14 10.28
N ALA A 143 8.43 -8.16 10.33
CA ALA A 143 8.76 -9.49 9.84
C ALA A 143 9.14 -9.46 8.34
N SER A 144 8.52 -8.60 7.54
CA SER A 144 8.84 -8.47 6.12
C SER A 144 10.28 -8.00 5.86
N GLN A 145 10.85 -7.18 6.73
CA GLN A 145 12.26 -6.75 6.63
C GLN A 145 13.21 -7.92 6.86
N VAL A 146 12.94 -8.72 7.90
CA VAL A 146 13.76 -9.90 8.21
C VAL A 146 13.70 -10.91 7.06
N LEU A 147 12.50 -11.23 6.60
CA LEU A 147 12.29 -12.16 5.49
C LEU A 147 12.93 -11.65 4.19
N GLY A 148 12.78 -10.36 3.88
CA GLY A 148 13.34 -9.76 2.68
C GLY A 148 14.87 -9.82 2.67
N ASN A 149 15.52 -9.50 3.78
CA ASN A 149 16.98 -9.56 3.90
C ASN A 149 17.50 -11.00 3.89
N LEU A 150 16.75 -11.95 4.47
CA LEU A 150 17.11 -13.38 4.41
C LEU A 150 17.05 -13.90 2.97
N ILE A 151 15.97 -13.59 2.23
CA ILE A 151 15.83 -13.96 0.81
C ILE A 151 16.96 -13.33 -0.01
N ALA A 152 17.29 -12.04 0.24
CA ALA A 152 18.38 -11.37 -0.42
C ALA A 152 19.72 -12.08 -0.17
N ALA A 153 20.02 -12.44 1.07
CA ALA A 153 21.24 -13.16 1.41
C ALA A 153 21.32 -14.53 0.70
N LEU A 154 20.23 -15.26 0.63
CA LEU A 154 20.16 -16.55 -0.04
C LEU A 154 20.37 -16.42 -1.56
N ILE A 155 19.75 -15.43 -2.20
CA ILE A 155 19.87 -15.21 -3.65
C ILE A 155 21.28 -14.70 -3.98
N LEU A 156 21.72 -13.62 -3.33
CA LEU A 156 23.02 -12.98 -3.63
C LEU A 156 24.22 -13.84 -3.24
N GLY A 157 24.04 -14.78 -2.31
CA GLY A 157 25.08 -15.75 -1.97
C GLY A 157 25.32 -16.81 -3.06
N ARG A 158 24.43 -16.94 -4.04
CA ARG A 158 24.49 -18.00 -5.07
C ARG A 158 24.28 -17.51 -6.49
N LEU A 159 23.58 -16.41 -6.69
CA LEU A 159 23.13 -15.91 -7.98
C LEU A 159 23.52 -14.45 -8.18
N ALA A 160 23.44 -13.98 -9.43
CA ALA A 160 23.75 -12.59 -9.79
C ALA A 160 22.76 -11.60 -9.17
N GLN A 161 23.23 -10.37 -8.94
CA GLN A 161 22.45 -9.26 -8.44
C GLN A 161 21.23 -8.94 -9.35
N SER A 162 21.38 -9.08 -10.67
CA SER A 162 20.28 -8.92 -11.63
C SER A 162 19.14 -9.92 -11.36
N THR A 163 19.46 -11.19 -11.09
CA THR A 163 18.46 -12.21 -10.72
C THR A 163 17.72 -11.82 -9.45
N TYR A 164 18.41 -11.26 -8.45
CA TYR A 164 17.78 -10.76 -7.23
C TYR A 164 16.74 -9.69 -7.55
N TYR A 165 17.06 -8.67 -8.35
CA TYR A 165 16.11 -7.61 -8.67
C TYR A 165 14.95 -8.08 -9.55
N VAL A 166 15.14 -9.06 -10.43
CA VAL A 166 14.04 -9.70 -11.18
C VAL A 166 13.07 -10.37 -10.20
N VAL A 167 13.56 -11.21 -9.30
CA VAL A 167 12.73 -11.91 -8.32
C VAL A 167 11.98 -10.90 -7.42
N MET A 168 12.69 -9.89 -6.90
CA MET A 168 12.08 -8.89 -6.03
C MET A 168 11.05 -8.02 -6.77
N SER A 169 11.25 -7.73 -8.04
CA SER A 169 10.24 -7.03 -8.86
C SER A 169 8.96 -7.86 -9.00
N ILE A 170 9.08 -9.16 -9.30
CA ILE A 170 7.94 -10.07 -9.38
C ILE A 170 7.20 -10.11 -8.03
N VAL A 171 7.92 -10.23 -6.91
CA VAL A 171 7.34 -10.24 -5.56
C VAL A 171 6.64 -8.91 -5.24
N ALA A 172 7.21 -7.76 -5.63
CA ALA A 172 6.62 -6.45 -5.42
C ALA A 172 5.31 -6.27 -6.20
N PHE A 173 5.31 -6.58 -7.50
CA PHE A 173 4.11 -6.51 -8.35
C PHE A 173 3.03 -7.49 -7.89
N SER A 174 3.38 -8.70 -7.49
CA SER A 174 2.45 -9.68 -6.92
C SER A 174 1.83 -9.14 -5.62
N GLY A 175 2.64 -8.52 -4.75
CA GLY A 175 2.16 -7.87 -3.53
C GLY A 175 1.19 -6.72 -3.80
N THR A 176 1.46 -5.91 -4.84
CA THR A 176 0.57 -4.84 -5.27
C THR A 176 -0.72 -5.38 -5.88
N ALA A 177 -0.64 -6.46 -6.66
CA ALA A 177 -1.82 -7.11 -7.25
C ALA A 177 -2.80 -7.65 -6.19
N ILE A 178 -2.32 -8.05 -5.01
CA ILE A 178 -3.18 -8.46 -3.89
C ILE A 178 -4.11 -7.33 -3.46
N PHE A 179 -3.69 -6.05 -3.56
CA PHE A 179 -4.56 -4.92 -3.22
C PHE A 179 -5.81 -4.81 -4.10
N LEU A 180 -5.82 -5.41 -5.30
CA LEU A 180 -7.02 -5.49 -6.14
C LEU A 180 -8.15 -6.28 -5.48
N PHE A 181 -7.81 -7.26 -4.64
CA PHE A 181 -8.77 -8.11 -3.92
C PHE A 181 -9.22 -7.52 -2.58
N LEU A 182 -8.71 -6.35 -2.16
CA LEU A 182 -9.18 -5.68 -0.96
C LEU A 182 -10.66 -5.32 -1.10
N ARG A 183 -11.43 -5.71 -0.08
CA ARG A 183 -12.83 -5.34 0.05
C ARG A 183 -12.96 -4.03 0.83
N LYS A 184 -14.07 -3.34 0.66
CA LYS A 184 -14.38 -2.19 1.53
C LYS A 184 -14.52 -2.69 2.97
N PRO A 185 -13.97 -1.95 3.96
CA PRO A 185 -14.18 -2.28 5.37
C PRO A 185 -15.67 -2.24 5.70
N VAL A 186 -16.13 -3.24 6.43
CA VAL A 186 -17.49 -3.24 7.00
C VAL A 186 -17.39 -2.47 8.31
N LYS A 187 -18.17 -1.41 8.48
CA LYS A 187 -18.27 -0.69 9.76
C LYS A 187 -18.76 -1.67 10.84
N GLY A 188 -18.09 -1.69 11.98
CA GLY A 188 -18.47 -2.54 13.10
C GLY A 188 -19.89 -2.23 13.56
N ILE A 189 -20.58 -3.21 14.10
CA ILE A 189 -21.95 -3.07 14.66
C ILE A 189 -21.99 -1.95 15.71
N GLU A 190 -20.89 -1.74 16.45
CA GLU A 190 -20.76 -0.67 17.44
C GLU A 190 -20.84 0.75 16.83
N ASP A 191 -20.34 0.94 15.59
CA ASP A 191 -20.47 2.22 14.88
C ASP A 191 -21.90 2.47 14.37
N LEU A 192 -22.71 1.42 14.27
CA LEU A 192 -24.11 1.50 13.87
C LEU A 192 -25.04 1.69 15.07
N GLN A 193 -24.61 1.38 16.30
CA GLN A 193 -25.45 1.53 17.50
C GLN A 193 -26.01 2.94 17.71
N PRO A 194 -25.23 4.04 17.58
CA PRO A 194 -25.80 5.38 17.71
C PRO A 194 -26.86 5.70 16.68
N ILE A 195 -26.71 5.15 15.46
CA ILE A 195 -27.68 5.32 14.37
C ILE A 195 -28.94 4.50 14.68
N LEU A 196 -28.79 3.29 15.18
CA LEU A 196 -29.90 2.41 15.60
C LEU A 196 -30.61 2.95 16.84
N GLU A 197 -29.90 3.53 17.80
CA GLU A 197 -30.51 4.18 18.97
C GLU A 197 -31.25 5.46 18.59
N GLY A 198 -30.71 6.25 17.65
CA GLY A 198 -31.42 7.40 17.06
C GLY A 198 -32.73 6.99 16.37
N LEU A 199 -32.70 5.90 15.61
CA LEU A 199 -33.90 5.33 14.97
C LEU A 199 -34.91 4.74 15.97
N LYS A 200 -34.44 4.17 17.10
CA LYS A 200 -35.30 3.69 18.19
C LYS A 200 -35.90 4.85 19.00
N GLY A 201 -35.14 5.93 19.22
CA GLY A 201 -35.61 7.13 19.93
C GLY A 201 -36.78 7.83 19.20
N ASP A 202 -36.73 7.86 17.88
CA ASP A 202 -37.80 8.43 17.05
C ASP A 202 -39.05 7.52 16.99
N SER A 203 -38.95 6.25 17.38
CA SER A 203 -40.07 5.29 17.37
C SER A 203 -40.96 5.34 18.62
N TYR A 204 -40.55 5.99 19.69
CA TYR A 204 -41.38 6.16 20.92
C TYR A 204 -42.27 7.38 20.90
N GLY A 205 -42.19 8.25 19.90
CA GLY A 205 -43.17 9.28 19.59
C GLY A 205 -43.96 8.83 18.38
N ALA A 206 -45.20 8.37 18.61
CA ALA A 206 -46.11 7.89 17.57
C ALA A 206 -46.17 8.83 16.36
N VAL A 207 -45.33 8.62 15.37
CA VAL A 207 -45.41 9.25 14.06
C VAL A 207 -45.11 8.15 13.02
N SER A 208 -46.08 7.99 12.13
CA SER A 208 -45.97 7.15 10.93
C SER A 208 -44.59 7.29 10.28
N ILE A 209 -43.81 6.21 10.29
CA ILE A 209 -42.54 6.15 9.54
C ILE A 209 -42.86 6.43 8.10
N ASP A 210 -42.39 7.57 7.62
CA ASP A 210 -42.51 7.94 6.21
C ASP A 210 -41.63 6.97 5.41
N LYS A 211 -42.26 5.97 4.79
CA LYS A 211 -41.60 4.96 3.95
C LYS A 211 -40.67 5.57 2.92
N SER A 212 -40.86 6.83 2.55
CA SER A 212 -40.01 7.56 1.62
C SER A 212 -38.61 7.87 2.20
N LYS A 213 -38.45 7.93 3.53
CA LYS A 213 -37.14 8.09 4.18
C LYS A 213 -36.38 6.76 4.31
N GLU A 214 -37.10 5.68 4.57
CA GLU A 214 -36.55 4.32 4.60
C GLU A 214 -36.04 3.93 3.20
N GLU A 215 -36.80 4.17 2.14
CA GLU A 215 -36.37 3.95 0.76
C GLU A 215 -35.15 4.81 0.37
N LYS A 216 -35.06 6.07 0.81
CA LYS A 216 -33.93 6.93 0.52
C LYS A 216 -32.65 6.53 1.29
N ILE A 217 -32.77 5.99 2.50
CA ILE A 217 -31.64 5.47 3.27
C ILE A 217 -31.18 4.15 2.67
N VAL A 218 -32.10 3.27 2.30
CA VAL A 218 -31.83 2.00 1.61
C VAL A 218 -31.21 2.28 0.24
N GLN A 219 -31.73 3.25 -0.52
CA GLN A 219 -31.23 3.60 -1.85
C GLN A 219 -29.87 4.29 -1.80
N LYS A 220 -29.59 5.09 -0.79
CA LYS A 220 -28.28 5.73 -0.60
C LYS A 220 -27.20 4.72 -0.15
N ASN A 221 -27.61 3.61 0.46
CA ASN A 221 -26.74 2.53 0.90
C ASN A 221 -26.76 1.30 -0.04
N ALA A 222 -27.64 1.28 -1.04
CA ALA A 222 -27.75 0.17 -2.01
C ALA A 222 -26.53 0.01 -2.93
N ASP A 223 -25.66 1.02 -3.01
CA ASP A 223 -24.34 0.90 -3.64
C ASP A 223 -23.32 0.16 -2.75
N GLU A 224 -23.70 -0.25 -1.54
CA GLU A 224 -22.90 -1.08 -0.65
C GLU A 224 -23.57 -2.46 -0.43
N PRO A 225 -23.13 -3.52 -1.11
CA PRO A 225 -23.81 -4.83 -1.14
C PRO A 225 -23.80 -5.62 0.19
N ASN A 226 -23.44 -5.02 1.32
CA ASN A 226 -23.25 -5.71 2.59
C ASN A 226 -24.13 -5.20 3.76
N VAL A 227 -25.00 -4.23 3.51
CA VAL A 227 -25.88 -3.69 4.58
C VAL A 227 -27.10 -4.58 4.80
N GLU A 228 -27.64 -5.22 3.76
CA GLU A 228 -28.76 -6.16 3.88
C GLU A 228 -28.40 -7.41 4.71
N ASP A 229 -27.18 -7.96 4.53
CA ASP A 229 -26.72 -9.10 5.32
C ASP A 229 -26.53 -8.73 6.79
N SER A 230 -26.07 -7.52 7.09
CA SER A 230 -25.92 -7.02 8.47
C SER A 230 -27.29 -6.78 9.14
N ILE A 231 -28.25 -6.25 8.41
CA ILE A 231 -29.61 -6.02 8.91
C ILE A 231 -30.33 -7.36 9.14
N SER A 232 -30.13 -8.35 8.26
CA SER A 232 -30.73 -9.68 8.42
C SER A 232 -30.19 -10.43 9.63
N LEU A 233 -28.89 -10.30 9.94
CA LEU A 233 -28.25 -10.88 11.12
C LEU A 233 -28.75 -10.24 12.43
N ILE A 234 -28.92 -8.91 12.45
CA ILE A 234 -29.48 -8.19 13.60
C ILE A 234 -30.93 -8.62 13.87
N ARG A 235 -31.74 -8.79 12.79
CA ARG A 235 -33.12 -9.24 12.91
C ARG A 235 -33.23 -10.69 13.42
N GLN A 236 -32.30 -11.58 13.10
CA GLN A 236 -32.27 -12.93 13.61
C GLN A 236 -31.88 -12.99 15.09
N GLU A 237 -30.97 -12.15 15.58
CA GLU A 237 -30.61 -12.08 17.00
C GLU A 237 -31.74 -11.52 17.89
N GLU A 238 -32.58 -10.63 17.38
CA GLU A 238 -33.77 -10.11 18.11
C GLU A 238 -34.91 -11.12 18.19
N LEU A 239 -34.99 -12.10 17.27
CA LEU A 239 -36.03 -13.15 17.29
C LEU A 239 -35.67 -14.32 18.19
N VAL A 240 -34.47 -14.41 18.72
CA VAL A 240 -33.96 -15.49 19.60
C VAL A 240 -33.94 -15.06 21.08
N LYS A 241 -34.28 -13.81 21.38
CA LYS A 241 -34.49 -13.30 22.75
C LYS A 241 -35.98 -13.13 23.05
#